data_66e64ad7cc9c7a828a8059b64c3232d3
#
_entry.id   66e64ad7cc9c7a828a8059b64c3232d3
#
_cell.length_a   1.000
_cell.length_b   1.000
_cell.length_c   1.000
_cell.angle_alpha   90.00
_cell.angle_beta   90.00
_cell.angle_gamma   90.00
#
_symmetry.space_group_name_H-M   'P 1'
#
loop_
_entity.id
_entity.type
_entity.pdbx_description
1 polymer ?
#
loop_
_entity_poly.entity_id
_entity_poly.type
_entity_poly.pdbx_seq_one_letter_code
_entity_poly.pdbx_strand_id
1 'polypeptide(L)'
;MFLSGLIQISFGIVKIGKWIKYIPYPVISGFMSGIGIIIIILQINSFVGVDSYGSVIETVVNIPNTIKNIDFHSFIIASITLAIMFLTPKKIARLIPPALIALVFVTLLSVSMNFSISTIGEIPMGYQSLYFLLVLIS
;
A
#
# COMPACT_ATOMS: atom_id res chain seq x y z
N MET A 1 13.38 9.30 -9.98
CA MET A 1 13.82 8.81 -8.66
C MET A 1 15.09 9.47 -8.15
N PHE A 2 16.16 9.59 -8.94
CA PHE A 2 17.42 10.23 -8.50
C PHE A 2 17.24 11.69 -8.05
N LEU A 3 16.50 12.48 -8.80
CA LEU A 3 16.21 13.90 -8.47
C LEU A 3 15.44 14.03 -7.15
N SER A 4 14.49 13.14 -6.91
CA SER A 4 13.72 13.10 -5.65
C SER A 4 14.62 12.79 -4.45
N GLY A 5 15.57 11.86 -4.59
CA GLY A 5 16.55 11.57 -3.55
C GLY A 5 17.46 12.75 -3.24
N LEU A 6 17.92 13.46 -4.27
CA LEU A 6 18.75 14.64 -4.10
C LEU A 6 18.03 15.78 -3.36
N ILE A 7 16.76 16.00 -3.71
CA ILE A 7 15.90 16.99 -3.03
C ILE A 7 15.69 16.60 -1.56
N GLN A 8 15.45 15.32 -1.27
CA GLN A 8 15.28 14.83 0.11
C GLN A 8 16.54 15.03 0.95
N ILE A 9 17.73 14.75 0.39
CA ILE A 9 19.01 14.99 1.06
C ILE A 9 19.19 16.49 1.34
N SER A 10 18.89 17.36 0.37
CA SER A 10 18.98 18.82 0.53
C SER A 10 18.07 19.30 1.67
N PHE A 11 16.84 18.79 1.76
CA PHE A 11 15.90 19.11 2.84
C PHE A 11 16.38 18.61 4.21
N GLY A 12 17.07 17.45 4.24
CA GLY A 12 17.71 16.93 5.43
C GLY A 12 18.84 17.85 5.95
N ILE A 13 19.71 18.33 5.06
CA ILE A 13 20.82 19.23 5.39
C ILE A 13 20.30 20.56 5.92
N VAL A 14 19.29 21.14 5.27
CA VAL A 14 18.65 22.41 5.69
C VAL A 14 17.81 22.24 6.96
N LYS A 15 17.63 20.99 7.46
CA LYS A 15 16.86 20.64 8.68
C LYS A 15 15.43 21.18 8.65
N ILE A 16 14.78 21.12 7.47
CA ILE A 16 13.39 21.60 7.29
C ILE A 16 12.42 20.89 8.23
N GLY A 17 12.71 19.64 8.63
CA GLY A 17 11.93 18.92 9.63
C GLY A 17 11.73 19.65 10.98
N LYS A 18 12.61 20.59 11.33
CA LYS A 18 12.43 21.41 12.53
C LYS A 18 11.22 22.35 12.46
N TRP A 19 10.76 22.68 11.25
CA TRP A 19 9.61 23.56 11.03
C TRP A 19 8.28 22.87 11.29
N ILE A 20 8.25 21.52 11.33
CA ILE A 20 7.04 20.73 11.65
C ILE A 20 6.46 21.10 12.99
N LYS A 21 7.30 21.52 13.97
CA LYS A 21 6.84 21.94 15.29
C LYS A 21 5.90 23.16 15.27
N TYR A 22 5.91 23.94 14.19
CA TYR A 22 5.02 25.11 14.05
C TYR A 22 3.66 24.74 13.47
N ILE A 23 3.48 23.49 12.98
CA ILE A 23 2.21 23.01 12.44
C ILE A 23 1.33 22.60 13.61
N PRO A 24 0.13 23.20 13.76
CA PRO A 24 -0.80 22.81 14.83
C PRO A 24 -1.19 21.34 14.72
N TYR A 25 -1.27 20.64 15.87
CA TYR A 25 -1.64 19.22 15.91
C TYR A 25 -2.93 18.88 15.16
N PRO A 26 -4.02 19.69 15.20
CA PRO A 26 -5.23 19.40 14.44
C PRO A 26 -5.01 19.30 12.94
N VAL A 27 -4.09 20.08 12.37
CA VAL A 27 -3.77 20.05 10.94
C VAL A 27 -3.12 18.72 10.57
N ILE A 28 -2.14 18.27 11.36
CA ILE A 28 -1.45 16.99 11.14
C ILE A 28 -2.45 15.84 11.31
N SER A 29 -3.27 15.87 12.35
CA SER A 29 -4.27 14.84 12.61
C SER A 29 -5.31 14.76 11.49
N GLY A 30 -5.83 15.91 11.02
CA GLY A 30 -6.78 15.97 9.90
C GLY A 30 -6.17 15.44 8.60
N PHE A 31 -4.94 15.82 8.30
CA PHE A 31 -4.22 15.35 7.12
C PHE A 31 -4.02 13.82 7.15
N MET A 32 -3.54 13.28 8.26
CA MET A 32 -3.34 11.83 8.42
C MET A 32 -4.66 11.06 8.32
N SER A 33 -5.73 11.57 8.93
CA SER A 33 -7.07 10.96 8.83
C SER A 33 -7.60 11.00 7.40
N GLY A 34 -7.41 12.11 6.70
CA GLY A 34 -7.80 12.26 5.30
C GLY A 34 -7.09 11.27 4.38
N ILE A 35 -5.77 11.15 4.53
CA ILE A 35 -4.99 10.15 3.78
C ILE A 35 -5.48 8.73 4.11
N GLY A 36 -5.73 8.43 5.39
CA GLY A 36 -6.23 7.12 5.79
C GLY A 36 -7.55 6.76 5.11
N ILE A 37 -8.49 7.69 5.04
CA ILE A 37 -9.77 7.50 4.35
C ILE A 37 -9.56 7.27 2.85
N ILE A 38 -8.72 8.07 2.20
CA ILE A 38 -8.39 7.92 0.78
C ILE A 38 -7.82 6.53 0.50
N ILE A 39 -6.87 6.07 1.31
CA ILE A 39 -6.27 4.74 1.17
C ILE A 39 -7.32 3.65 1.33
N ILE A 40 -8.20 3.75 2.32
CA ILE A 40 -9.27 2.76 2.54
C ILE A 40 -10.16 2.69 1.29
N ILE A 41 -10.59 3.82 0.74
CA ILE A 41 -11.44 3.84 -0.46
C ILE A 41 -10.73 3.18 -1.65
N LEU A 42 -9.47 3.53 -1.91
CA LEU A 42 -8.70 2.96 -3.02
C LEU A 42 -8.46 1.45 -2.87
N GLN A 43 -8.42 0.94 -1.65
CA GLN A 43 -8.20 -0.48 -1.38
C GLN A 43 -9.48 -1.33 -1.43
N ILE A 44 -10.67 -0.74 -1.54
CA ILE A 44 -11.93 -1.48 -1.59
C ILE A 44 -11.93 -2.51 -2.73
N ASN A 45 -11.50 -2.12 -3.92
CA ASN A 45 -11.49 -3.00 -5.09
C ASN A 45 -10.49 -4.16 -4.90
N SER A 46 -9.28 -3.85 -4.50
CA SER A 46 -8.24 -4.87 -4.23
C SER A 46 -8.68 -5.84 -3.13
N PHE A 47 -9.42 -5.37 -2.12
CA PHE A 47 -9.93 -6.20 -1.04
C PHE A 47 -10.92 -7.26 -1.53
N VAL A 48 -11.71 -6.95 -2.56
CA VAL A 48 -12.70 -7.86 -3.14
C VAL A 48 -12.21 -8.53 -4.44
N GLY A 49 -10.96 -8.35 -4.82
CA GLY A 49 -10.36 -8.99 -5.98
C GLY A 49 -10.75 -8.38 -7.32
N VAL A 50 -11.22 -7.14 -7.34
CA VAL A 50 -11.55 -6.38 -8.55
C VAL A 50 -10.41 -5.42 -8.87
N ASP A 51 -10.15 -5.21 -10.15
CA ASP A 51 -9.13 -4.27 -10.60
C ASP A 51 -9.36 -2.85 -10.05
N SER A 52 -8.28 -2.23 -9.57
CA SER A 52 -8.34 -0.89 -9.01
C SER A 52 -8.59 0.17 -10.06
N TYR A 53 -9.56 1.04 -9.81
CA TYR A 53 -9.71 2.28 -10.56
C TYR A 53 -8.61 3.27 -10.13
N GLY A 54 -8.04 4.01 -11.06
CA GLY A 54 -6.90 4.90 -10.79
C GLY A 54 -7.20 6.09 -9.87
N SER A 55 -8.47 6.37 -9.55
CA SER A 55 -8.88 7.52 -8.74
C SER A 55 -9.93 7.18 -7.68
N VAL A 56 -9.95 7.99 -6.61
CA VAL A 56 -10.93 7.88 -5.51
C VAL A 56 -12.36 8.05 -6.02
N ILE A 57 -12.57 9.03 -6.92
CA ILE A 57 -13.90 9.34 -7.46
C ILE A 57 -14.43 8.17 -8.28
N GLU A 58 -13.60 7.61 -9.17
CA GLU A 58 -13.96 6.45 -9.97
C GLU A 58 -14.27 5.23 -9.10
N THR A 59 -13.49 5.01 -8.05
CA THR A 59 -13.74 3.92 -7.10
C THR A 59 -15.12 4.08 -6.45
N VAL A 60 -15.44 5.27 -5.94
CA VAL A 60 -16.73 5.53 -5.27
C VAL A 60 -17.91 5.38 -6.22
N VAL A 61 -17.81 5.94 -7.42
CA VAL A 61 -18.88 5.84 -8.43
C VAL A 61 -19.13 4.42 -8.89
N ASN A 62 -18.07 3.61 -8.96
CA ASN A 62 -18.15 2.22 -9.42
C ASN A 62 -18.36 1.18 -8.30
N ILE A 63 -18.57 1.58 -7.04
CA ILE A 63 -18.90 0.65 -5.93
C ILE A 63 -20.01 -0.34 -6.30
N PRO A 64 -21.11 0.03 -6.96
CA PRO A 64 -22.16 -0.92 -7.35
C PRO A 64 -21.66 -2.03 -8.28
N ASN A 65 -20.73 -1.69 -9.20
CA ASN A 65 -20.11 -2.65 -10.11
C ASN A 65 -19.10 -3.54 -9.39
N THR A 66 -18.33 -2.99 -8.46
CA THR A 66 -17.40 -3.72 -7.60
C THR A 66 -18.13 -4.79 -6.79
N ILE A 67 -19.28 -4.46 -6.20
CA ILE A 67 -20.09 -5.41 -5.41
C ILE A 67 -20.64 -6.56 -6.28
N LYS A 68 -20.96 -6.31 -7.56
CA LYS A 68 -21.45 -7.35 -8.47
C LYS A 68 -20.36 -8.34 -8.91
N ASN A 69 -19.11 -7.91 -8.90
CA ASN A 69 -17.97 -8.66 -9.43
C ASN A 69 -17.01 -9.13 -8.32
N ILE A 70 -17.51 -9.35 -7.11
CA ILE A 70 -16.67 -9.80 -5.99
C ILE A 70 -16.08 -11.18 -6.29
N ASP A 71 -14.74 -11.27 -6.24
CA ASP A 71 -14.06 -12.56 -6.19
C ASP A 71 -14.02 -13.08 -4.76
N PHE A 72 -14.74 -14.16 -4.55
CA PHE A 72 -14.91 -14.76 -3.22
C PHE A 72 -13.58 -15.24 -2.62
N HIS A 73 -12.64 -15.72 -3.46
CA HIS A 73 -11.33 -16.20 -3.01
C HIS A 73 -10.48 -15.04 -2.49
N SER A 74 -10.41 -13.95 -3.26
CA SER A 74 -9.69 -12.73 -2.87
C SER A 74 -10.29 -12.12 -1.61
N PHE A 75 -11.62 -12.08 -1.50
CA PHE A 75 -12.31 -11.55 -0.32
C PHE A 75 -11.98 -12.35 0.95
N ILE A 76 -11.97 -13.68 0.87
CA ILE A 76 -11.60 -14.54 2.03
C ILE A 76 -10.16 -14.27 2.45
N ILE A 77 -9.23 -14.23 1.50
CA ILE A 77 -7.82 -14.01 1.80
C ILE A 77 -7.57 -12.62 2.38
N ALA A 78 -8.19 -11.60 1.83
CA ALA A 78 -8.13 -10.25 2.36
C ALA A 78 -8.69 -10.17 3.79
N SER A 79 -9.81 -10.86 4.04
CA SER A 79 -10.42 -10.93 5.38
C SER A 79 -9.53 -11.65 6.40
N ILE A 80 -8.90 -12.75 6.01
CA ILE A 80 -7.93 -13.48 6.85
C ILE A 80 -6.72 -12.59 7.14
N THR A 81 -6.19 -11.89 6.14
CA THR A 81 -5.09 -10.95 6.30
C THR A 81 -5.42 -9.87 7.32
N LEU A 82 -6.61 -9.27 7.20
CA LEU A 82 -7.09 -8.25 8.11
C LEU A 82 -7.26 -8.80 9.53
N ALA A 83 -7.84 -9.99 9.67
CA ALA A 83 -7.99 -10.66 10.94
C ALA A 83 -6.64 -10.90 11.63
N ILE A 84 -5.64 -11.39 10.92
CA ILE A 84 -4.29 -11.61 11.46
C ILE A 84 -3.70 -10.27 11.95
N MET A 85 -3.85 -9.19 11.18
CA MET A 85 -3.33 -7.87 11.56
C MET A 85 -3.94 -7.36 12.88
N PHE A 86 -5.26 -7.53 13.06
CA PHE A 86 -5.94 -7.05 14.27
C PHE A 86 -5.83 -8.00 15.46
N LEU A 87 -5.78 -9.31 15.21
CA LEU A 87 -5.70 -10.32 16.28
C LEU A 87 -4.27 -10.52 16.80
N THR A 88 -3.24 -10.04 16.09
CA THR A 88 -1.86 -10.21 16.54
C THR A 88 -1.62 -9.53 17.89
N PRO A 89 -1.24 -10.28 18.93
CA PRO A 89 -1.06 -9.72 20.27
C PRO A 89 0.11 -8.73 20.30
N LYS A 90 -0.02 -7.69 21.10
CA LYS A 90 0.96 -6.60 21.24
C LYS A 90 2.39 -7.09 21.56
N LYS A 91 2.53 -8.24 22.19
CA LYS A 91 3.84 -8.85 22.51
C LYS A 91 4.57 -9.27 21.23
N ILE A 92 3.87 -9.90 20.29
CA ILE A 92 4.41 -10.35 19.00
C ILE A 92 4.59 -9.15 18.06
N ALA A 93 3.63 -8.23 18.04
CA ALA A 93 3.67 -7.02 17.22
C ALA A 93 4.87 -6.10 17.51
N ARG A 94 5.46 -6.18 18.70
CA ARG A 94 6.69 -5.45 19.04
C ARG A 94 7.95 -6.06 18.43
N LEU A 95 7.94 -7.38 18.18
CA LEU A 95 9.10 -8.09 17.64
C LEU A 95 9.05 -8.15 16.12
N ILE A 96 7.86 -8.44 15.58
CA ILE A 96 7.64 -8.59 14.13
C ILE A 96 6.38 -7.79 13.77
N PRO A 97 6.44 -6.88 12.78
CA PRO A 97 5.28 -6.15 12.30
C PRO A 97 4.15 -7.11 11.89
N PRO A 98 2.90 -6.92 12.36
CA PRO A 98 1.77 -7.81 12.04
C PRO A 98 1.55 -7.98 10.53
N ALA A 99 1.85 -6.95 9.75
CA ALA A 99 1.77 -6.99 8.29
C ALA A 99 2.68 -8.05 7.67
N LEU A 100 3.90 -8.24 8.20
CA LEU A 100 4.83 -9.28 7.72
C LEU A 100 4.32 -10.68 8.08
N ILE A 101 3.76 -10.85 9.26
CA ILE A 101 3.17 -12.13 9.70
C ILE A 101 2.01 -12.48 8.77
N ALA A 102 1.12 -11.53 8.52
CA ALA A 102 -0.03 -11.70 7.63
C ALA A 102 0.44 -12.05 6.21
N LEU A 103 1.42 -11.32 5.67
CA LEU A 103 1.97 -11.55 4.34
C LEU A 103 2.52 -12.98 4.18
N VAL A 104 3.40 -13.40 5.08
CA VAL A 104 4.00 -14.74 5.02
C VAL A 104 2.94 -15.82 5.15
N PHE A 105 2.06 -15.72 6.16
CA PHE A 105 1.03 -16.71 6.40
C PHE A 105 0.06 -16.85 5.23
N VAL A 106 -0.44 -15.72 4.72
CA VAL A 106 -1.42 -15.70 3.63
C VAL A 106 -0.82 -16.13 2.31
N THR A 107 0.45 -15.79 2.04
CA THR A 107 1.15 -16.29 0.85
C THR A 107 1.30 -17.81 0.89
N LEU A 108 1.72 -18.38 2.02
CA LEU A 108 1.82 -19.83 2.18
C LEU A 108 0.45 -20.52 2.03
N LEU A 109 -0.58 -19.94 2.61
CA LEU A 109 -1.95 -20.44 2.48
C LEU A 109 -2.42 -20.43 1.03
N SER A 110 -2.21 -19.32 0.32
CA SER A 110 -2.59 -19.14 -1.09
C SER A 110 -1.91 -20.15 -2.00
N VAL A 111 -0.60 -20.35 -1.83
CA VAL A 111 0.17 -21.31 -2.60
C VAL A 111 -0.29 -22.75 -2.29
N SER A 112 -0.53 -23.08 -1.01
CA SER A 112 -0.97 -24.41 -0.60
C SER A 112 -2.36 -24.79 -1.14
N MET A 113 -3.26 -23.83 -1.26
CA MET A 113 -4.62 -24.03 -1.74
C MET A 113 -4.80 -23.84 -3.24
N ASN A 114 -3.72 -23.53 -3.98
CA ASN A 114 -3.76 -23.24 -5.42
C ASN A 114 -4.83 -22.20 -5.82
N PHE A 115 -5.03 -21.19 -4.98
CA PHE A 115 -5.94 -20.11 -5.32
C PHE A 115 -5.36 -19.30 -6.49
N SER A 116 -6.11 -19.21 -7.59
CA SER A 116 -5.81 -18.29 -8.69
C SER A 116 -6.23 -16.87 -8.28
N ILE A 117 -5.36 -16.20 -7.54
CA ILE A 117 -5.57 -14.82 -7.11
C ILE A 117 -4.83 -13.91 -8.08
N SER A 118 -5.41 -12.74 -8.36
CA SER A 118 -4.72 -11.69 -9.10
C SER A 118 -3.41 -11.35 -8.39
N THR A 119 -2.29 -11.74 -8.98
CA THR A 119 -0.96 -11.39 -8.46
C THR A 119 -0.61 -9.96 -8.85
N ILE A 120 0.23 -9.34 -8.06
CA ILE A 120 0.87 -8.06 -8.42
C ILE A 120 1.71 -8.34 -9.67
N GLY A 121 1.19 -8.14 -10.87
CA GLY A 121 1.82 -8.39 -12.16
C GLY A 121 3.36 -8.50 -12.17
N GLU A 122 3.99 -8.54 -13.31
CA GLU A 122 5.45 -8.58 -13.39
C GLU A 122 6.06 -7.35 -12.71
N ILE A 123 6.85 -7.57 -11.66
CA ILE A 123 7.64 -6.49 -11.04
C ILE A 123 8.59 -5.99 -12.13
N PRO A 124 8.46 -4.74 -12.59
CA PRO A 124 9.36 -4.22 -13.61
C PRO A 124 10.78 -4.31 -13.07
N MET A 125 11.53 -5.25 -13.60
CA MET A 125 12.93 -5.40 -13.24
C MET A 125 13.63 -4.08 -13.51
N GLY A 126 14.21 -3.45 -12.48
CA GLY A 126 14.73 -2.08 -12.46
C GLY A 126 15.87 -1.75 -13.43
N TYR A 127 16.05 -2.52 -14.49
CA TYR A 127 17.02 -2.24 -15.57
C TYR A 127 16.72 -0.96 -16.34
N GLN A 128 15.47 -0.50 -16.36
CA GLN A 128 15.13 0.78 -17.02
C GLN A 128 15.80 1.98 -16.34
N SER A 129 16.03 1.94 -15.03
CA SER A 129 16.74 3.02 -14.33
C SER A 129 18.21 3.06 -14.70
N LEU A 130 18.84 1.91 -14.95
CA LEU A 130 20.24 1.82 -15.41
C LEU A 130 20.40 2.29 -16.86
N TYR A 131 19.44 1.94 -17.75
CA TYR A 131 19.44 2.45 -19.14
C TYR A 131 19.28 3.97 -19.18
N PHE A 132 18.42 4.53 -18.35
CA PHE A 132 18.24 5.99 -18.29
C PHE A 132 19.50 6.71 -17.79
N LEU A 133 20.20 6.11 -16.83
CA LEU A 133 21.49 6.63 -16.34
C LEU A 133 22.59 6.53 -17.41
N LEU A 134 22.65 5.42 -18.16
CA LEU A 134 23.61 5.22 -19.24
C LEU A 134 23.39 6.21 -20.40
N VAL A 135 22.14 6.46 -20.79
CA VAL A 135 21.78 7.42 -21.86
C VAL A 135 22.03 8.87 -21.42
N LEU A 136 21.99 9.18 -20.12
CA LEU A 136 22.25 10.53 -19.61
C LEU A 136 23.76 10.84 -19.50
N ILE A 137 24.62 9.82 -19.49
CA ILE A 137 26.09 9.93 -19.36
C ILE A 137 26.78 9.85 -20.73
N SER A 138 26.07 9.37 -21.78
CA SER A 138 26.54 9.32 -23.17
C SER A 138 26.19 10.60 -23.91
#